data_cc2b8cc42497e5c887d859ae8994c459
#
_entry.id   cc2b8cc42497e5c887d859ae8994c459
#
_cell.length_a   1.000
_cell.length_b   1.000
_cell.length_c   1.000
_cell.angle_alpha   90.00
_cell.angle_beta   90.00
_cell.angle_gamma   90.00
#
_symmetry.space_group_name_H-M   'P 1'
#
loop_
_entity.id
_entity.type
_entity.pdbx_description
1 polymer ?
#
loop_
_entity_poly.entity_id
_entity_poly.type
_entity_poly.pdbx_seq_one_letter_code
_entity_poly.pdbx_strand_id
1 'polypeptide(L)'
;MNSRGPWTPPETRPANPRPAQIPASSPTGNFRPRPGRRKVAGNVAVAFLALMAIAVGALGGLMLVYSVDLPQIHDLEQFRPSTTTELYDAHGRVFGSFALERRVVIAYDGFSPLLRQAVISVEDKNFESHWGVNLFRVLGAAYFDLTSKGRAQGASTLTMQLARNLFLSNERTMGRKLQEVFLSLQIEHRFTKQQIFTLYGNQIYLGHGVYGFEAGANYYFSKHASDLTLPEAALLAGLPKGPSEYSPLQNPDRAMRRRNAVINAMLEDGAITAAQADEARTAPLGLHIQAPPNGVAPWFVEEVRRELEHKFGSDRVHEAGLKVYTTLDLDLQRAADHALLDGLAAYERRHGWKGHLLNVISGGSDVENFRHPDWNAPATPGQYVHALVVGVLPYQITARIGQQQVLLTPEDWAWTGFKTAEEFLHRGDIVYLHLTGQDGSLLRARLEQDSGAEGSLLALDNATGDVLALVGGRDFYLSQFDRATQAERQTGSSFKPYVYTAAVEEGARPEEKILDLPASFGSYTPHDYEGNYLGSISLLTAFADSRNIPAVRLAERVGMHKVIATA
;
A
#
# COMPACT_ATOMS: atom_id res chain seq x y z
N MET A 1 27.28 12.31 54.43
CA MET A 1 26.54 12.51 55.70
C MET A 1 25.52 11.40 55.76
N ASN A 2 25.84 10.38 56.44
CA ASN A 2 25.32 9.84 57.71
C ASN A 2 23.89 9.34 57.58
N SER A 3 23.52 8.15 58.02
CA SER A 3 24.13 7.06 58.81
C SER A 3 23.07 5.94 58.91
N ARG A 4 23.49 4.76 58.70
CA ARG A 4 23.62 3.60 59.59
C ARG A 4 22.37 3.15 60.34
N GLY A 5 22.01 1.93 60.09
CA GLY A 5 21.38 0.89 60.82
C GLY A 5 21.57 0.85 62.37
N PRO A 6 21.32 -0.20 63.14
CA PRO A 6 21.60 -1.62 62.90
C PRO A 6 20.57 -2.62 63.52
N TRP A 7 20.74 -3.80 63.19
CA TRP A 7 20.51 -5.16 63.66
C TRP A 7 20.69 -5.44 65.14
N THR A 8 19.89 -6.38 65.78
CA THR A 8 20.38 -7.53 66.55
C THR A 8 19.27 -8.40 67.14
N PRO A 9 19.57 -9.72 67.35
CA PRO A 9 18.62 -10.74 67.82
C PRO A 9 19.06 -11.24 69.21
N PRO A 10 18.86 -12.52 69.67
CA PRO A 10 17.70 -13.24 70.17
C PRO A 10 17.90 -13.64 71.64
N GLU A 11 17.02 -14.43 72.23
CA GLU A 11 17.30 -15.34 73.39
C GLU A 11 15.99 -15.90 73.98
N THR A 12 15.84 -17.09 74.05
CA THR A 12 16.19 -18.29 74.86
C THR A 12 15.00 -18.81 75.69
N ARG A 13 14.85 -20.12 75.59
CA ARG A 13 14.00 -21.02 76.40
C ARG A 13 14.31 -20.93 77.89
N PRO A 14 13.44 -21.41 78.86
CA PRO A 14 13.42 -22.86 79.12
C PRO A 14 12.12 -23.48 79.70
N ALA A 15 12.00 -24.76 79.49
CA ALA A 15 11.72 -25.91 80.37
C ALA A 15 10.45 -26.05 81.22
N ASN A 16 9.82 -27.20 80.97
CA ASN A 16 8.89 -28.10 81.68
C ASN A 16 9.03 -28.14 83.23
N PRO A 17 7.97 -28.58 83.95
CA PRO A 17 7.70 -30.02 84.11
C PRO A 17 6.22 -30.46 84.35
N ARG A 18 5.99 -31.78 84.16
CA ARG A 18 4.86 -32.62 84.55
C ARG A 18 4.64 -32.69 86.07
N PRO A 19 3.56 -33.34 86.72
CA PRO A 19 2.80 -34.51 86.24
C PRO A 19 1.31 -34.61 86.63
N ALA A 20 0.61 -35.62 86.03
CA ALA A 20 -0.38 -36.60 86.47
C ALA A 20 -1.68 -36.19 87.16
N GLN A 21 -2.78 -36.66 86.65
CA GLN A 21 -3.64 -37.75 87.21
C GLN A 21 -4.89 -37.99 86.36
N ILE A 22 -5.18 -39.30 86.13
CA ILE A 22 -6.40 -39.85 85.54
C ILE A 22 -7.45 -39.97 86.67
N PRO A 23 -8.76 -39.84 86.37
CA PRO A 23 -9.55 -41.08 86.34
C PRO A 23 -10.60 -41.16 85.21
N ALA A 24 -10.93 -42.38 84.90
CA ALA A 24 -11.85 -42.89 83.94
C ALA A 24 -13.29 -42.53 84.17
N SER A 25 -14.10 -42.36 83.10
CA SER A 25 -15.44 -42.88 82.92
C SER A 25 -15.86 -42.84 81.46
N SER A 26 -16.12 -43.97 80.85
CA SER A 26 -16.92 -44.12 79.65
C SER A 26 -18.37 -43.73 79.89
N PRO A 27 -19.11 -43.23 78.93
CA PRO A 27 -19.96 -44.15 78.19
C PRO A 27 -20.31 -43.77 76.74
N THR A 28 -20.65 -44.79 76.01
CA THR A 28 -21.55 -44.89 74.83
C THR A 28 -21.37 -43.93 73.68
N GLY A 29 -20.52 -44.37 72.76
CA GLY A 29 -20.44 -43.81 71.41
C GLY A 29 -21.59 -44.27 70.54
N ASN A 30 -22.31 -43.31 70.03
CA ASN A 30 -23.13 -43.48 68.80
C ASN A 30 -22.26 -43.58 67.61
N PHE A 31 -22.00 -44.76 67.06
CA PHE A 31 -21.41 -45.01 65.76
C PHE A 31 -22.40 -44.50 64.68
N ARG A 32 -22.13 -43.33 64.13
CA ARG A 32 -22.69 -42.98 62.82
C ARG A 32 -21.85 -43.68 61.70
N PRO A 33 -22.48 -44.52 60.87
CA PRO A 33 -21.75 -45.16 59.76
C PRO A 33 -21.27 -44.15 58.82
N ARG A 34 -19.92 -44.12 58.52
CA ARG A 34 -19.33 -43.36 57.41
C ARG A 34 -20.02 -43.80 56.14
N PRO A 35 -20.54 -42.85 55.33
CA PRO A 35 -21.12 -43.19 54.03
C PRO A 35 -20.09 -43.95 53.20
N GLY A 36 -20.45 -45.15 52.76
CA GLY A 36 -19.53 -46.04 52.05
C GLY A 36 -18.98 -45.33 50.78
N ARG A 37 -17.70 -45.49 50.50
CA ARG A 37 -16.97 -44.93 49.34
C ARG A 37 -17.76 -45.06 48.01
N ARG A 38 -18.64 -46.05 47.85
CA ARG A 38 -19.51 -46.25 46.69
C ARG A 38 -20.62 -45.19 46.54
N LYS A 39 -21.22 -44.69 47.64
CA LYS A 39 -22.24 -43.63 47.59
C LYS A 39 -21.63 -42.27 47.26
N VAL A 40 -20.44 -41.96 47.77
CA VAL A 40 -19.69 -40.72 47.46
C VAL A 40 -19.27 -40.71 45.97
N ALA A 41 -18.75 -41.82 45.46
CA ALA A 41 -18.38 -41.94 44.03
C ALA A 41 -19.61 -41.81 43.10
N GLY A 42 -20.77 -42.39 43.50
CA GLY A 42 -22.03 -42.24 42.77
C GLY A 42 -22.54 -40.78 42.73
N ASN A 43 -22.50 -40.07 43.88
CA ASN A 43 -22.91 -38.66 43.93
C ASN A 43 -21.96 -37.72 43.16
N VAL A 44 -20.67 -38.00 43.18
CA VAL A 44 -19.67 -37.27 42.37
C VAL A 44 -19.91 -37.51 40.88
N ALA A 45 -20.21 -38.76 40.47
CA ALA A 45 -20.54 -39.07 39.07
C ALA A 45 -21.85 -38.38 38.62
N VAL A 46 -22.90 -38.37 39.48
CA VAL A 46 -24.15 -37.65 39.16
C VAL A 46 -23.94 -36.15 39.11
N ALA A 47 -23.16 -35.56 40.01
CA ALA A 47 -22.83 -34.13 39.98
C ALA A 47 -22.03 -33.77 38.72
N PHE A 48 -21.10 -34.63 38.32
CA PHE A 48 -20.32 -34.43 37.07
C PHE A 48 -21.22 -34.53 35.83
N LEU A 49 -22.14 -35.51 35.78
CA LEU A 49 -23.10 -35.63 34.68
C LEU A 49 -24.07 -34.45 34.62
N ALA A 50 -24.53 -33.96 35.78
CA ALA A 50 -25.39 -32.78 35.87
C ALA A 50 -24.67 -31.52 35.40
N LEU A 51 -23.40 -31.30 35.80
CA LEU A 51 -22.56 -30.20 35.33
C LEU A 51 -22.31 -30.31 33.82
N MET A 52 -22.07 -31.50 33.31
CA MET A 52 -21.89 -31.74 31.88
C MET A 52 -23.19 -31.47 31.09
N ALA A 53 -24.34 -31.86 31.61
CA ALA A 53 -25.66 -31.58 31.01
C ALA A 53 -25.96 -30.07 31.00
N ILE A 54 -25.64 -29.35 32.07
CA ILE A 54 -25.75 -27.88 32.14
C ILE A 54 -24.79 -27.21 31.13
N ALA A 55 -23.56 -27.68 31.05
CA ALA A 55 -22.59 -27.18 30.10
C ALA A 55 -23.03 -27.41 28.64
N VAL A 56 -23.54 -28.61 28.32
CA VAL A 56 -24.10 -28.94 27.00
C VAL A 56 -25.35 -28.10 26.70
N GLY A 57 -26.24 -27.93 27.68
CA GLY A 57 -27.44 -27.08 27.55
C GLY A 57 -27.10 -25.60 27.35
N ALA A 58 -26.11 -25.08 28.08
CA ALA A 58 -25.62 -23.72 27.93
C ALA A 58 -24.94 -23.52 26.57
N LEU A 59 -24.14 -24.50 26.13
CA LEU A 59 -23.50 -24.49 24.79
C LEU A 59 -24.56 -24.53 23.68
N GLY A 60 -25.58 -25.39 23.81
CA GLY A 60 -26.72 -25.49 22.90
C GLY A 60 -27.57 -24.20 22.86
N GLY A 61 -27.81 -23.57 24.00
CA GLY A 61 -28.50 -22.29 24.09
C GLY A 61 -27.70 -21.14 23.45
N LEU A 62 -26.40 -21.11 23.71
CA LEU A 62 -25.48 -20.16 23.01
C LEU A 62 -25.46 -20.41 21.49
N MET A 63 -25.45 -21.68 21.07
CA MET A 63 -25.56 -22.06 19.68
C MET A 63 -26.80 -21.50 19.01
N LEU A 64 -27.97 -21.64 19.65
CA LEU A 64 -29.23 -21.13 19.14
C LEU A 64 -29.22 -19.59 19.02
N VAL A 65 -28.76 -18.88 20.05
CA VAL A 65 -28.68 -17.40 20.03
C VAL A 65 -27.77 -16.88 18.91
N TYR A 66 -26.59 -17.47 18.72
CA TYR A 66 -25.66 -17.02 17.70
C TYR A 66 -25.91 -17.60 16.30
N SER A 67 -26.79 -18.63 16.16
CA SER A 67 -27.17 -19.18 14.85
C SER A 67 -28.23 -18.34 14.13
N VAL A 68 -28.98 -17.50 14.85
CA VAL A 68 -30.07 -16.68 14.29
C VAL A 68 -29.50 -15.55 13.40
N ASP A 69 -28.31 -15.00 13.73
CA ASP A 69 -27.67 -13.90 13.03
C ASP A 69 -26.53 -14.36 12.09
N LEU A 70 -26.44 -15.65 11.75
CA LEU A 70 -25.39 -16.14 10.87
C LEU A 70 -25.69 -15.79 9.39
N PRO A 71 -24.73 -15.23 8.65
CA PRO A 71 -24.84 -15.02 7.21
C PRO A 71 -25.12 -16.34 6.48
N GLN A 72 -25.93 -16.30 5.43
CA GLN A 72 -26.25 -17.51 4.66
C GLN A 72 -25.04 -17.92 3.82
N ILE A 73 -24.46 -19.11 4.11
CA ILE A 73 -23.34 -19.69 3.35
C ILE A 73 -23.71 -20.01 1.90
N HIS A 74 -25.02 -19.97 1.56
CA HIS A 74 -25.49 -20.14 0.19
C HIS A 74 -24.88 -19.11 -0.78
N ASP A 75 -24.54 -17.93 -0.27
CA ASP A 75 -23.91 -16.87 -1.05
C ASP A 75 -22.45 -17.20 -1.45
N LEU A 76 -21.80 -18.18 -0.76
CA LEU A 76 -20.45 -18.65 -1.15
C LEU A 76 -20.42 -19.41 -2.49
N GLU A 77 -21.51 -20.11 -2.85
CA GLU A 77 -21.59 -20.79 -4.16
C GLU A 77 -21.75 -19.78 -5.31
N GLN A 78 -22.31 -18.60 -5.01
CA GLN A 78 -22.47 -17.49 -5.93
C GLN A 78 -21.42 -16.40 -5.73
N PHE A 79 -20.53 -16.58 -4.74
CA PHE A 79 -19.50 -15.60 -4.44
C PHE A 79 -18.57 -15.44 -5.65
N ARG A 80 -18.78 -14.37 -6.38
CA ARG A 80 -17.85 -13.90 -7.39
C ARG A 80 -16.95 -12.89 -6.68
N PRO A 81 -15.64 -13.20 -6.52
CA PRO A 81 -14.70 -12.20 -6.05
C PRO A 81 -14.83 -10.96 -6.93
N SER A 82 -14.74 -9.78 -6.34
CA SER A 82 -14.64 -8.53 -7.11
C SER A 82 -13.55 -8.68 -8.17
N THR A 83 -13.93 -8.50 -9.41
CA THR A 83 -13.02 -8.58 -10.53
C THR A 83 -12.43 -7.21 -10.78
N THR A 84 -11.13 -7.15 -11.00
CA THR A 84 -10.38 -5.92 -11.25
C THR A 84 -10.87 -5.27 -12.56
N THR A 85 -11.23 -4.01 -12.52
CA THR A 85 -11.43 -3.20 -13.74
C THR A 85 -10.07 -2.87 -14.34
N GLU A 86 -9.89 -3.13 -15.61
CA GLU A 86 -8.64 -2.92 -16.34
C GLU A 86 -8.76 -1.74 -17.31
N LEU A 87 -7.71 -0.92 -17.35
CA LEU A 87 -7.56 0.19 -18.29
C LEU A 87 -6.64 -0.18 -19.44
N TYR A 88 -7.14 -0.01 -20.64
CA TYR A 88 -6.41 -0.29 -21.88
C TYR A 88 -6.06 1.01 -22.59
N ASP A 89 -4.82 1.12 -23.06
CA ASP A 89 -4.37 2.22 -23.92
C ASP A 89 -4.97 2.12 -25.34
N ALA A 90 -4.68 3.10 -26.19
CA ALA A 90 -5.16 3.14 -27.58
C ALA A 90 -4.71 1.92 -28.41
N HIS A 91 -3.66 1.20 -27.98
CA HIS A 91 -3.14 0.01 -28.64
C HIS A 91 -3.57 -1.31 -27.97
N GLY A 92 -4.46 -1.25 -26.97
CA GLY A 92 -4.95 -2.42 -26.25
C GLY A 92 -3.99 -2.98 -25.20
N ARG A 93 -2.95 -2.24 -24.79
CA ARG A 93 -2.02 -2.61 -23.71
C ARG A 93 -2.63 -2.19 -22.36
N VAL A 94 -2.60 -3.09 -21.37
CA VAL A 94 -3.06 -2.76 -20.00
C VAL A 94 -2.05 -1.83 -19.34
N PHE A 95 -2.52 -0.67 -18.84
CA PHE A 95 -1.67 0.33 -18.17
C PHE A 95 -2.18 0.75 -16.80
N GLY A 96 -3.42 0.40 -16.46
CA GLY A 96 -4.02 0.76 -15.20
C GLY A 96 -5.09 -0.24 -14.78
N SER A 97 -5.46 -0.17 -13.51
CA SER A 97 -6.53 -1.00 -12.97
C SER A 97 -7.19 -0.35 -11.77
N PHE A 98 -8.50 -0.56 -11.61
CA PHE A 98 -9.25 -0.20 -10.42
C PHE A 98 -9.71 -1.48 -9.73
N ALA A 99 -9.38 -1.59 -8.47
CA ALA A 99 -9.90 -2.60 -7.58
C ALA A 99 -9.80 -2.05 -6.17
N LEU A 100 -10.81 -2.28 -5.35
CA LEU A 100 -10.69 -2.09 -3.91
C LEU A 100 -9.61 -3.04 -3.37
N GLU A 101 -9.45 -4.18 -4.06
CA GLU A 101 -8.55 -5.25 -3.71
C GLU A 101 -7.92 -5.82 -4.99
N ARG A 102 -6.59 -5.87 -5.07
CA ARG A 102 -5.90 -6.56 -6.15
C ARG A 102 -6.06 -8.05 -5.94
N ARG A 103 -6.88 -8.70 -6.77
CA ARG A 103 -7.19 -10.11 -6.65
C ARG A 103 -7.23 -10.78 -8.03
N VAL A 104 -6.53 -11.89 -8.14
CA VAL A 104 -6.58 -12.78 -9.30
C VAL A 104 -7.02 -14.14 -8.80
N VAL A 105 -8.17 -14.61 -9.30
CA VAL A 105 -8.77 -15.87 -8.86
C VAL A 105 -8.24 -17.01 -9.70
N ILE A 106 -7.69 -18.01 -9.04
CA ILE A 106 -7.18 -19.24 -9.68
C ILE A 106 -7.83 -20.49 -9.09
N ALA A 107 -7.85 -21.58 -9.87
CA ALA A 107 -8.28 -22.87 -9.41
C ALA A 107 -7.23 -23.53 -8.47
N TYR A 108 -7.62 -24.61 -7.77
CA TYR A 108 -6.74 -25.32 -6.82
C TYR A 108 -5.38 -25.68 -7.42
N ASP A 109 -5.36 -26.16 -8.66
CA ASP A 109 -4.14 -26.58 -9.35
C ASP A 109 -3.24 -25.42 -9.78
N GLY A 110 -3.76 -24.19 -9.76
CA GLY A 110 -2.98 -22.96 -9.98
C GLY A 110 -2.06 -22.60 -8.81
N PHE A 111 -2.30 -23.15 -7.61
CA PHE A 111 -1.38 -23.00 -6.48
C PHE A 111 -0.30 -24.06 -6.53
N SER A 112 0.98 -23.69 -6.49
CA SER A 112 2.08 -24.68 -6.47
C SER A 112 1.94 -25.63 -5.28
N PRO A 113 2.38 -26.90 -5.39
CA PRO A 113 2.40 -27.84 -4.26
C PRO A 113 3.19 -27.31 -3.07
N LEU A 114 4.30 -26.59 -3.33
CA LEU A 114 5.13 -25.97 -2.29
C LEU A 114 4.38 -24.89 -1.53
N LEU A 115 3.61 -24.06 -2.23
CA LEU A 115 2.80 -23.00 -1.59
C LEU A 115 1.68 -23.61 -0.72
N ARG A 116 0.96 -24.61 -1.26
CA ARG A 116 -0.10 -25.28 -0.49
C ARG A 116 0.46 -25.87 0.79
N GLN A 117 1.57 -26.58 0.69
CA GLN A 117 2.22 -27.21 1.84
C GLN A 117 2.75 -26.17 2.83
N ALA A 118 3.37 -25.08 2.36
CA ALA A 118 3.86 -24.00 3.22
C ALA A 118 2.73 -23.38 4.05
N VAL A 119 1.57 -23.10 3.42
CA VAL A 119 0.39 -22.55 4.11
C VAL A 119 -0.15 -23.55 5.13
N ILE A 120 -0.34 -24.81 4.76
CA ILE A 120 -0.85 -25.85 5.66
C ILE A 120 0.08 -26.04 6.86
N SER A 121 1.39 -26.15 6.62
CA SER A 121 2.37 -26.38 7.69
C SER A 121 2.41 -25.22 8.71
N VAL A 122 2.28 -23.98 8.26
CA VAL A 122 2.42 -22.82 9.17
C VAL A 122 1.11 -22.37 9.79
N GLU A 123 -0.01 -22.48 9.10
CA GLU A 123 -1.31 -21.98 9.58
C GLU A 123 -2.16 -23.10 10.20
N ASP A 124 -2.20 -24.29 9.59
CA ASP A 124 -3.10 -25.36 10.00
C ASP A 124 -2.58 -26.76 9.67
N LYS A 125 -1.57 -27.23 10.41
CA LYS A 125 -0.91 -28.53 10.21
C LYS A 125 -1.85 -29.73 10.04
N ASN A 126 -3.01 -29.69 10.68
CA ASN A 126 -4.01 -30.77 10.66
C ASN A 126 -5.18 -30.46 9.72
N PHE A 127 -5.02 -29.55 8.76
CA PHE A 127 -6.08 -29.10 7.87
C PHE A 127 -6.84 -30.24 7.21
N GLU A 128 -6.16 -31.25 6.72
CA GLU A 128 -6.76 -32.39 6.02
C GLU A 128 -7.57 -33.33 6.93
N SER A 129 -7.37 -33.27 8.26
CA SER A 129 -7.91 -34.27 9.20
C SER A 129 -9.01 -33.74 10.14
N HIS A 130 -9.17 -32.43 10.31
CA HIS A 130 -10.20 -31.87 11.19
C HIS A 130 -11.45 -31.40 10.44
N TRP A 131 -12.53 -31.15 11.15
CA TRP A 131 -13.83 -30.72 10.63
C TRP A 131 -14.10 -29.21 10.89
N GLY A 132 -13.15 -28.35 10.55
CA GLY A 132 -13.26 -26.90 10.73
C GLY A 132 -12.67 -26.36 12.03
N VAL A 133 -12.62 -27.17 13.07
CA VAL A 133 -12.08 -26.81 14.39
C VAL A 133 -11.14 -27.90 14.88
N ASN A 134 -9.98 -27.52 15.36
CA ASN A 134 -9.06 -28.44 16.03
C ASN A 134 -9.31 -28.40 17.54
N LEU A 135 -10.15 -29.30 18.04
CA LEU A 135 -10.54 -29.39 19.46
C LEU A 135 -9.34 -29.51 20.40
N PHE A 136 -8.31 -30.24 20.03
CA PHE A 136 -7.09 -30.40 20.84
C PHE A 136 -6.32 -29.09 20.98
N ARG A 137 -6.23 -28.30 19.90
CA ARG A 137 -5.58 -26.97 19.93
C ARG A 137 -6.41 -25.96 20.71
N VAL A 138 -7.74 -26.03 20.61
CA VAL A 138 -8.66 -25.14 21.39
C VAL A 138 -8.54 -25.44 22.89
N LEU A 139 -8.56 -26.72 23.28
CA LEU A 139 -8.42 -27.13 24.70
C LEU A 139 -7.00 -26.81 25.21
N GLY A 140 -5.96 -27.03 24.40
CA GLY A 140 -4.60 -26.67 24.74
C GLY A 140 -4.39 -25.17 24.92
N ALA A 141 -4.97 -24.35 24.03
CA ALA A 141 -4.95 -22.90 24.15
C ALA A 141 -5.70 -22.40 25.39
N ALA A 142 -6.87 -22.94 25.68
CA ALA A 142 -7.64 -22.62 26.88
C ALA A 142 -6.89 -23.00 28.18
N TYR A 143 -6.23 -24.15 28.19
CA TYR A 143 -5.38 -24.56 29.32
C TYR A 143 -4.18 -23.64 29.50
N PHE A 144 -3.53 -23.25 28.40
CA PHE A 144 -2.37 -22.37 28.44
C PHE A 144 -2.74 -20.95 28.87
N ASP A 145 -3.87 -20.41 28.40
CA ASP A 145 -4.39 -19.09 28.82
C ASP A 145 -4.77 -19.05 30.31
N LEU A 146 -5.22 -20.19 30.87
CA LEU A 146 -5.53 -20.33 32.29
C LEU A 146 -4.28 -20.47 33.18
N THR A 147 -3.20 -21.04 32.64
CA THR A 147 -1.98 -21.38 33.41
C THR A 147 -0.81 -20.43 33.20
N SER A 148 -0.78 -19.71 32.08
CA SER A 148 0.33 -18.85 31.68
C SER A 148 -0.18 -17.45 31.37
N LYS A 149 0.51 -16.39 31.87
CA LYS A 149 0.21 -14.99 31.55
C LYS A 149 0.60 -14.59 30.10
N GLY A 150 0.83 -15.56 29.21
CA GLY A 150 1.20 -15.36 27.82
C GLY A 150 0.02 -15.64 26.88
N ARG A 151 -0.07 -14.92 25.75
CA ARG A 151 -1.07 -15.20 24.72
C ARG A 151 -0.78 -16.53 24.03
N ALA A 152 -1.73 -17.46 24.08
CA ALA A 152 -1.63 -18.73 23.37
C ALA A 152 -1.49 -18.50 21.86
N GLN A 153 -0.54 -19.19 21.23
CA GLN A 153 -0.34 -19.14 19.77
C GLN A 153 -1.44 -19.94 19.06
N GLY A 154 -2.15 -19.28 18.11
CA GLY A 154 -2.76 -19.86 16.91
C GLY A 154 -3.66 -21.10 17.07
N ALA A 155 -4.80 -20.97 17.79
CA ALA A 155 -5.83 -22.02 17.80
C ALA A 155 -6.81 -21.95 16.61
N SER A 156 -6.69 -20.97 15.71
CA SER A 156 -7.58 -20.80 14.55
C SER A 156 -7.12 -21.68 13.38
N THR A 157 -8.07 -22.38 12.77
CA THR A 157 -7.86 -23.18 11.55
C THR A 157 -7.95 -22.29 10.29
N LEU A 158 -7.52 -22.79 9.13
CA LEU A 158 -7.70 -22.13 7.83
C LEU A 158 -9.19 -21.84 7.57
N THR A 159 -10.07 -22.78 7.88
CA THR A 159 -11.52 -22.62 7.72
C THR A 159 -12.10 -21.54 8.63
N MET A 160 -11.61 -21.40 9.87
CA MET A 160 -11.99 -20.31 10.77
C MET A 160 -11.49 -18.96 10.28
N GLN A 161 -10.28 -18.90 9.71
CA GLN A 161 -9.75 -17.69 9.10
C GLN A 161 -10.55 -17.29 7.86
N LEU A 162 -10.93 -18.26 7.01
CA LEU A 162 -11.80 -18.05 5.86
C LEU A 162 -13.17 -17.51 6.29
N ALA A 163 -13.80 -18.14 7.28
CA ALA A 163 -15.08 -17.70 7.83
C ALA A 163 -15.04 -16.25 8.35
N ARG A 164 -13.97 -15.91 9.06
CA ARG A 164 -13.74 -14.55 9.54
C ARG A 164 -13.61 -13.55 8.40
N ASN A 165 -12.77 -13.86 7.41
CA ASN A 165 -12.44 -12.94 6.32
C ASN A 165 -13.64 -12.67 5.38
N LEU A 166 -14.57 -13.62 5.27
CA LEU A 166 -15.72 -13.51 4.37
C LEU A 166 -16.97 -12.94 5.02
N PHE A 167 -17.20 -13.23 6.31
CA PHE A 167 -18.50 -13.02 6.92
C PHE A 167 -18.50 -12.18 8.19
N LEU A 168 -17.33 -11.93 8.80
CA LEU A 168 -17.29 -11.35 10.13
C LEU A 168 -16.47 -10.04 10.15
N SER A 169 -16.82 -9.15 11.07
CA SER A 169 -16.08 -7.92 11.31
C SER A 169 -14.71 -8.16 11.96
N ASN A 170 -13.81 -7.18 11.85
CA ASN A 170 -12.47 -7.26 12.46
C ASN A 170 -12.46 -7.07 14.00
N GLU A 171 -13.62 -6.91 14.64
CA GLU A 171 -13.70 -6.74 16.09
C GLU A 171 -13.30 -8.03 16.82
N ARG A 172 -12.51 -7.90 17.89
CA ARG A 172 -12.00 -9.04 18.66
C ARG A 172 -12.92 -9.31 19.86
N THR A 173 -14.07 -9.96 19.61
CA THR A 173 -15.03 -10.35 20.66
C THR A 173 -15.14 -11.87 20.79
N MET A 174 -15.57 -12.34 21.98
CA MET A 174 -15.85 -13.77 22.19
C MET A 174 -17.03 -14.25 21.33
N GLY A 175 -18.05 -13.40 21.12
CA GLY A 175 -19.19 -13.71 20.26
C GLY A 175 -18.74 -13.98 18.82
N ARG A 176 -17.89 -13.10 18.26
CA ARG A 176 -17.31 -13.33 16.94
C ARG A 176 -16.52 -14.64 16.87
N LYS A 177 -15.77 -15.00 17.93
CA LYS A 177 -15.00 -16.26 17.95
C LYS A 177 -15.90 -17.49 17.91
N LEU A 178 -17.05 -17.44 18.54
CA LEU A 178 -18.08 -18.50 18.44
C LEU A 178 -18.67 -18.56 17.03
N GLN A 179 -18.96 -17.40 16.42
CA GLN A 179 -19.45 -17.34 15.03
C GLN A 179 -18.42 -17.94 14.05
N GLU A 180 -17.09 -17.65 14.22
CA GLU A 180 -16.03 -18.29 13.43
C GLU A 180 -16.09 -19.81 13.51
N VAL A 181 -16.29 -20.37 14.71
CA VAL A 181 -16.41 -21.82 14.93
C VAL A 181 -17.63 -22.39 14.19
N PHE A 182 -18.81 -21.77 14.33
CA PHE A 182 -20.02 -22.27 13.68
C PHE A 182 -19.97 -22.20 12.17
N LEU A 183 -19.51 -21.06 11.64
CA LEU A 183 -19.33 -20.89 10.20
C LEU A 183 -18.30 -21.88 9.65
N SER A 184 -17.21 -22.13 10.39
CA SER A 184 -16.21 -23.10 9.95
C SER A 184 -16.76 -24.53 9.88
N LEU A 185 -17.59 -24.95 10.82
CA LEU A 185 -18.25 -26.26 10.79
C LEU A 185 -19.22 -26.37 9.59
N GLN A 186 -19.98 -25.32 9.30
CA GLN A 186 -20.90 -25.29 8.16
C GLN A 186 -20.14 -25.29 6.82
N ILE A 187 -19.04 -24.55 6.71
CA ILE A 187 -18.18 -24.53 5.52
C ILE A 187 -17.61 -25.94 5.28
N GLU A 188 -17.06 -26.59 6.29
CA GLU A 188 -16.50 -27.95 6.17
C GLU A 188 -17.53 -29.03 5.86
N HIS A 189 -18.78 -28.80 6.25
CA HIS A 189 -19.87 -29.72 5.89
C HIS A 189 -20.26 -29.61 4.40
N ARG A 190 -20.06 -28.44 3.79
CA ARG A 190 -20.53 -28.12 2.43
C ARG A 190 -19.44 -28.16 1.37
N PHE A 191 -18.20 -27.83 1.72
CA PHE A 191 -17.08 -27.72 0.81
C PHE A 191 -15.99 -28.74 1.11
N THR A 192 -15.35 -29.25 0.07
CA THR A 192 -14.15 -30.10 0.18
C THR A 192 -12.94 -29.29 0.67
N LYS A 193 -11.93 -29.97 1.21
CA LYS A 193 -10.67 -29.34 1.61
C LYS A 193 -10.01 -28.52 0.50
N GLN A 194 -10.04 -29.04 -0.72
CA GLN A 194 -9.52 -28.33 -1.89
C GLN A 194 -10.30 -27.05 -2.18
N GLN A 195 -11.64 -27.10 -2.10
CA GLN A 195 -12.47 -25.92 -2.27
C GLN A 195 -12.24 -24.88 -1.17
N ILE A 196 -12.12 -25.32 0.08
CA ILE A 196 -11.82 -24.43 1.22
C ILE A 196 -10.44 -23.76 1.05
N PHE A 197 -9.42 -24.54 0.67
CA PHE A 197 -8.10 -23.99 0.38
C PHE A 197 -8.14 -22.98 -0.78
N THR A 198 -8.86 -23.29 -1.85
CA THR A 198 -9.04 -22.41 -3.02
C THR A 198 -9.68 -21.09 -2.61
N LEU A 199 -10.77 -21.14 -1.84
CA LEU A 199 -11.42 -19.94 -1.33
C LEU A 199 -10.46 -19.14 -0.44
N TYR A 200 -9.76 -19.79 0.49
CA TYR A 200 -8.78 -19.14 1.36
C TYR A 200 -7.64 -18.50 0.56
N GLY A 201 -7.04 -19.29 -0.34
CA GLY A 201 -5.89 -18.86 -1.14
C GLY A 201 -6.16 -17.70 -2.09
N ASN A 202 -7.42 -17.52 -2.51
CA ASN A 202 -7.86 -16.41 -3.33
C ASN A 202 -8.32 -15.18 -2.50
N GLN A 203 -8.53 -15.34 -1.17
CA GLN A 203 -9.09 -14.29 -0.32
C GLN A 203 -8.11 -13.65 0.66
N ILE A 204 -7.01 -14.34 0.99
CA ILE A 204 -6.14 -13.93 2.07
C ILE A 204 -5.38 -12.63 1.74
N TYR A 205 -5.38 -11.68 2.68
CA TYR A 205 -4.66 -10.42 2.55
C TYR A 205 -3.16 -10.60 2.78
N LEU A 206 -2.34 -10.11 1.84
CA LEU A 206 -0.89 -10.25 1.83
C LEU A 206 -0.13 -8.92 1.97
N GLY A 207 -0.84 -7.83 2.26
CA GLY A 207 -0.26 -6.48 2.35
C GLY A 207 -0.35 -5.70 1.04
N HIS A 208 -0.13 -4.38 1.10
CA HIS A 208 -0.08 -3.48 -0.07
C HIS A 208 -1.33 -3.54 -0.98
N GLY A 209 -2.51 -3.80 -0.41
CA GLY A 209 -3.77 -3.95 -1.17
C GLY A 209 -3.86 -5.24 -1.99
N VAL A 210 -2.99 -6.22 -1.73
CA VAL A 210 -2.91 -7.48 -2.47
C VAL A 210 -3.67 -8.58 -1.73
N TYR A 211 -4.60 -9.21 -2.42
CA TYR A 211 -5.43 -10.30 -1.90
C TYR A 211 -5.29 -11.55 -2.76
N GLY A 212 -5.07 -12.68 -2.11
CA GLY A 212 -4.83 -13.98 -2.73
C GLY A 212 -3.38 -14.21 -3.16
N PHE A 213 -3.01 -15.49 -3.19
CA PHE A 213 -1.62 -15.88 -3.45
C PHE A 213 -1.18 -15.64 -4.90
N GLU A 214 -2.09 -15.71 -5.88
CA GLU A 214 -1.74 -15.40 -7.27
C GLU A 214 -1.38 -13.92 -7.43
N ALA A 215 -2.22 -13.02 -6.92
CA ALA A 215 -1.90 -11.61 -6.93
C ALA A 215 -0.64 -11.28 -6.10
N GLY A 216 -0.41 -12.03 -5.00
CA GLY A 216 0.81 -11.94 -4.20
C GLY A 216 2.05 -12.38 -4.95
N ALA A 217 2.00 -13.50 -5.67
CA ALA A 217 3.08 -14.01 -6.49
C ALA A 217 3.45 -13.04 -7.61
N ASN A 218 2.44 -12.51 -8.29
CA ASN A 218 2.63 -11.49 -9.31
C ASN A 218 3.25 -10.20 -8.73
N TYR A 219 2.71 -9.71 -7.60
CA TYR A 219 3.17 -8.46 -7.00
C TYR A 219 4.60 -8.53 -6.45
N TYR A 220 4.91 -9.59 -5.67
CA TYR A 220 6.21 -9.67 -4.99
C TYR A 220 7.32 -10.27 -5.86
N PHE A 221 6.97 -11.11 -6.85
CA PHE A 221 7.95 -11.89 -7.61
C PHE A 221 7.80 -11.80 -9.13
N SER A 222 6.78 -11.12 -9.66
CA SER A 222 6.44 -11.11 -11.09
C SER A 222 6.30 -12.51 -11.68
N LYS A 223 5.69 -13.44 -10.91
CA LYS A 223 5.49 -14.86 -11.24
C LYS A 223 4.06 -15.30 -11.00
N HIS A 224 3.65 -16.40 -11.59
CA HIS A 224 2.42 -17.10 -11.19
C HIS A 224 2.61 -17.86 -9.88
N ALA A 225 1.54 -18.08 -9.13
CA ALA A 225 1.57 -18.87 -7.89
C ALA A 225 1.99 -20.33 -8.12
N SER A 226 1.79 -20.85 -9.34
CA SER A 226 2.28 -22.17 -9.79
C SER A 226 3.80 -22.27 -9.85
N ASP A 227 4.50 -21.14 -10.10
CA ASP A 227 5.92 -21.10 -10.46
C ASP A 227 6.82 -20.67 -9.28
N LEU A 228 6.22 -20.52 -8.10
CA LEU A 228 6.94 -20.12 -6.90
C LEU A 228 7.96 -21.18 -6.46
N THR A 229 9.17 -20.73 -6.18
CA THR A 229 10.22 -21.54 -5.53
C THR A 229 9.90 -21.72 -4.03
N LEU A 230 10.58 -22.65 -3.37
CA LEU A 230 10.37 -22.91 -1.94
C LEU A 230 10.54 -21.65 -1.05
N PRO A 231 11.60 -20.83 -1.17
CA PRO A 231 11.72 -19.63 -0.36
C PRO A 231 10.65 -18.58 -0.67
N GLU A 232 10.20 -18.43 -1.91
CA GLU A 232 9.14 -17.52 -2.32
C GLU A 232 7.76 -17.96 -1.77
N ALA A 233 7.44 -19.24 -1.90
CA ALA A 233 6.23 -19.85 -1.36
C ALA A 233 6.17 -19.71 0.18
N ALA A 234 7.30 -19.97 0.86
CA ALA A 234 7.40 -19.81 2.31
C ALA A 234 7.27 -18.35 2.76
N LEU A 235 7.78 -17.39 1.98
CA LEU A 235 7.58 -15.97 2.25
C LEU A 235 6.09 -15.60 2.19
N LEU A 236 5.41 -15.93 1.08
CA LEU A 236 3.98 -15.61 0.92
C LEU A 236 3.12 -16.28 1.99
N ALA A 237 3.37 -17.57 2.30
CA ALA A 237 2.67 -18.29 3.37
C ALA A 237 2.90 -17.68 4.76
N GLY A 238 3.98 -16.92 4.93
CA GLY A 238 4.29 -16.24 6.18
C GLY A 238 3.54 -14.93 6.41
N LEU A 239 3.09 -14.26 5.34
CA LEU A 239 2.49 -12.92 5.40
C LEU A 239 1.14 -12.84 6.12
N PRO A 240 0.21 -13.82 6.01
CA PRO A 240 -1.13 -13.74 6.62
C PRO A 240 -1.13 -13.47 8.12
N LYS A 241 -0.10 -13.89 8.84
CA LYS A 241 0.04 -13.68 10.29
C LYS A 241 0.07 -12.20 10.68
N GLY A 242 0.63 -11.36 9.81
CA GLY A 242 0.75 -9.92 10.02
C GLY A 242 1.33 -9.24 8.77
N PRO A 243 0.51 -8.94 7.75
CA PRO A 243 0.99 -8.48 6.45
C PRO A 243 1.84 -7.20 6.51
N SER A 244 1.48 -6.27 7.39
CA SER A 244 2.27 -5.03 7.60
C SER A 244 3.54 -5.29 8.43
N GLU A 245 3.45 -6.16 9.45
CA GLU A 245 4.59 -6.48 10.33
C GLU A 245 5.69 -7.25 9.60
N TYR A 246 5.28 -8.19 8.71
CA TYR A 246 6.17 -9.05 7.94
C TYR A 246 6.31 -8.61 6.48
N SER A 247 5.93 -7.37 6.14
CA SER A 247 6.11 -6.83 4.79
C SER A 247 7.59 -6.90 4.38
N PRO A 248 7.93 -7.60 3.28
CA PRO A 248 9.31 -7.70 2.84
C PRO A 248 9.89 -6.38 2.31
N LEU A 249 9.03 -5.42 1.98
CA LEU A 249 9.40 -4.08 1.54
C LEU A 249 9.72 -3.14 2.70
N GLN A 250 8.91 -3.22 3.78
CA GLN A 250 9.06 -2.33 4.94
C GLN A 250 9.95 -2.93 6.04
N ASN A 251 9.91 -4.25 6.22
CA ASN A 251 10.57 -4.97 7.30
C ASN A 251 11.29 -6.23 6.80
N PRO A 252 12.30 -6.13 5.90
CA PRO A 252 12.93 -7.28 5.23
C PRO A 252 13.48 -8.32 6.21
N ASP A 253 14.09 -7.89 7.31
CA ASP A 253 14.63 -8.80 8.33
C ASP A 253 13.53 -9.59 9.06
N ARG A 254 12.40 -8.96 9.35
CA ARG A 254 11.25 -9.64 9.96
C ARG A 254 10.62 -10.61 8.97
N ALA A 255 10.50 -10.22 7.72
CA ALA A 255 10.02 -11.06 6.64
C ALA A 255 10.91 -12.31 6.47
N MET A 256 12.23 -12.13 6.47
CA MET A 256 13.19 -13.23 6.38
C MET A 256 13.07 -14.19 7.57
N ARG A 257 13.00 -13.67 8.79
CA ARG A 257 12.78 -14.51 10.00
C ARG A 257 11.44 -15.27 9.91
N ARG A 258 10.38 -14.61 9.45
CA ARG A 258 9.07 -15.25 9.31
C ARG A 258 9.07 -16.32 8.22
N ARG A 259 9.68 -16.06 7.06
CA ARG A 259 9.91 -17.05 6.00
C ARG A 259 10.63 -18.29 6.55
N ASN A 260 11.73 -18.07 7.28
CA ASN A 260 12.51 -19.18 7.84
C ASN A 260 11.73 -19.98 8.91
N ALA A 261 10.81 -19.34 9.64
CA ALA A 261 9.90 -20.05 10.53
C ALA A 261 8.90 -20.93 9.76
N VAL A 262 8.43 -20.50 8.57
CA VAL A 262 7.60 -21.35 7.68
C VAL A 262 8.40 -22.54 7.15
N ILE A 263 9.63 -22.32 6.68
CA ILE A 263 10.52 -23.39 6.21
C ILE A 263 10.77 -24.42 7.32
N ASN A 264 10.95 -23.98 8.55
CA ASN A 264 11.10 -24.89 9.71
C ASN A 264 9.83 -25.71 9.96
N ALA A 265 8.66 -25.11 9.86
CA ALA A 265 7.38 -25.82 10.01
C ALA A 265 7.21 -26.89 8.89
N MET A 266 7.58 -26.57 7.65
CA MET A 266 7.54 -27.52 6.54
C MET A 266 8.52 -28.70 6.76
N LEU A 267 9.71 -28.44 7.32
CA LEU A 267 10.68 -29.47 7.67
C LEU A 267 10.16 -30.37 8.80
N GLU A 268 9.59 -29.77 9.86
CA GLU A 268 9.00 -30.51 10.99
C GLU A 268 7.81 -31.39 10.57
N ASP A 269 7.09 -31.01 9.52
CA ASP A 269 5.98 -31.74 8.95
C ASP A 269 6.44 -32.81 7.93
N GLY A 270 7.74 -32.85 7.62
CA GLY A 270 8.29 -33.76 6.62
C GLY A 270 7.92 -33.42 5.17
N ALA A 271 7.43 -32.21 4.93
CA ALA A 271 7.07 -31.73 3.60
C ALA A 271 8.28 -31.44 2.71
N ILE A 272 9.42 -31.13 3.34
CA ILE A 272 10.70 -30.87 2.66
C ILE A 272 11.83 -31.60 3.40
N THR A 273 12.93 -31.83 2.69
CA THR A 273 14.15 -32.42 3.26
C THR A 273 14.99 -31.35 4.00
N ALA A 274 15.91 -31.81 4.87
CA ALA A 274 16.83 -30.92 5.57
C ALA A 274 17.71 -30.11 4.59
N ALA A 275 18.16 -30.73 3.50
CA ALA A 275 18.97 -30.06 2.47
C ALA A 275 18.19 -28.92 1.79
N GLN A 276 16.93 -29.16 1.40
CA GLN A 276 16.05 -28.13 0.83
C GLN A 276 15.78 -26.99 1.82
N ALA A 277 15.60 -27.33 3.11
CA ALA A 277 15.39 -26.31 4.15
C ALA A 277 16.62 -25.41 4.33
N ASP A 278 17.84 -26.00 4.33
CA ASP A 278 19.08 -25.25 4.51
C ASP A 278 19.35 -24.32 3.30
N GLU A 279 19.15 -24.81 2.08
CA GLU A 279 19.24 -24.02 0.87
C GLU A 279 18.23 -22.84 0.90
N ALA A 280 16.97 -23.11 1.21
CA ALA A 280 15.91 -22.09 1.23
C ALA A 280 16.11 -21.03 2.32
N ARG A 281 16.71 -21.38 3.48
CA ARG A 281 17.00 -20.41 4.57
C ARG A 281 18.09 -19.42 4.18
N THR A 282 19.08 -19.85 3.38
CA THR A 282 20.20 -19.01 2.92
C THR A 282 19.86 -18.16 1.71
N ALA A 283 18.79 -18.50 0.98
CA ALA A 283 18.36 -17.76 -0.18
C ALA A 283 17.97 -16.30 0.18
N PRO A 284 18.30 -15.31 -0.66
CA PRO A 284 17.80 -13.94 -0.50
C PRO A 284 16.26 -13.91 -0.62
N LEU A 285 15.64 -12.75 -0.32
CA LEU A 285 14.18 -12.60 -0.47
C LEU A 285 13.71 -12.70 -1.93
N GLY A 286 14.58 -12.41 -2.89
CA GLY A 286 14.31 -12.60 -4.32
C GLY A 286 13.15 -11.76 -4.87
N LEU A 287 12.94 -10.57 -4.31
CA LEU A 287 11.83 -9.71 -4.70
C LEU A 287 12.02 -9.13 -6.09
N HIS A 288 10.99 -9.26 -6.91
CA HIS A 288 10.84 -8.61 -8.21
C HIS A 288 9.49 -7.90 -8.23
N ILE A 289 9.45 -6.73 -7.59
CA ILE A 289 8.20 -6.01 -7.38
C ILE A 289 7.66 -5.52 -8.73
N GLN A 290 6.47 -5.95 -9.08
CA GLN A 290 5.76 -5.39 -10.21
C GLN A 290 5.31 -3.98 -9.86
N ALA A 291 5.77 -3.00 -10.64
CA ALA A 291 5.29 -1.63 -10.50
C ALA A 291 3.75 -1.60 -10.54
N PRO A 292 3.09 -0.78 -9.73
CA PRO A 292 1.64 -0.66 -9.80
C PRO A 292 1.25 -0.33 -11.24
N PRO A 293 0.26 -1.00 -11.84
CA PRO A 293 -0.15 -0.72 -13.21
C PRO A 293 -0.52 0.76 -13.39
N ASN A 294 -1.01 1.42 -12.34
CA ASN A 294 -1.37 2.85 -12.35
C ASN A 294 -0.17 3.81 -12.30
N GLY A 295 1.07 3.32 -12.21
CA GLY A 295 2.26 4.15 -12.07
C GLY A 295 2.72 4.83 -13.34
N VAL A 296 2.28 4.37 -14.52
CA VAL A 296 2.74 4.91 -15.82
C VAL A 296 2.05 6.24 -16.18
N ALA A 297 0.77 6.40 -15.82
CA ALA A 297 -0.01 7.60 -16.12
C ALA A 297 -0.95 7.94 -14.95
N PRO A 298 -0.44 8.20 -13.75
CA PRO A 298 -1.26 8.21 -12.54
C PRO A 298 -2.34 9.30 -12.54
N TRP A 299 -2.07 10.50 -13.08
CA TRP A 299 -3.09 11.55 -13.20
C TRP A 299 -4.17 11.18 -14.21
N PHE A 300 -3.81 10.59 -15.35
CA PHE A 300 -4.78 10.13 -16.33
C PHE A 300 -5.67 9.02 -15.77
N VAL A 301 -5.08 8.07 -15.05
CA VAL A 301 -5.82 7.00 -14.34
C VAL A 301 -6.81 7.60 -13.34
N GLU A 302 -6.41 8.64 -12.61
CA GLU A 302 -7.28 9.31 -11.63
C GLU A 302 -8.42 10.08 -12.30
N GLU A 303 -8.18 10.73 -13.45
CA GLU A 303 -9.25 11.36 -14.24
C GLU A 303 -10.24 10.31 -14.74
N VAL A 304 -9.76 9.21 -15.31
CA VAL A 304 -10.63 8.11 -15.76
C VAL A 304 -11.43 7.52 -14.60
N ARG A 305 -10.82 7.35 -13.43
CA ARG A 305 -11.50 6.86 -12.23
C ARG A 305 -12.66 7.78 -11.84
N ARG A 306 -12.42 9.09 -11.75
CA ARG A 306 -13.44 10.09 -11.39
C ARG A 306 -14.61 10.10 -12.37
N GLU A 307 -14.33 10.07 -13.67
CA GLU A 307 -15.35 10.04 -14.71
C GLU A 307 -16.19 8.76 -14.64
N LEU A 308 -15.55 7.61 -14.47
CA LEU A 308 -16.25 6.33 -14.35
C LEU A 308 -17.10 6.24 -13.07
N GLU A 309 -16.57 6.69 -11.93
CA GLU A 309 -17.32 6.71 -10.67
C GLU A 309 -18.52 7.65 -10.74
N HIS A 310 -18.38 8.81 -11.36
CA HIS A 310 -19.50 9.72 -11.60
C HIS A 310 -20.57 9.08 -12.50
N LYS A 311 -20.16 8.33 -13.51
CA LYS A 311 -21.06 7.75 -14.51
C LYS A 311 -21.71 6.42 -14.08
N PHE A 312 -21.00 5.57 -13.36
CA PHE A 312 -21.41 4.20 -13.04
C PHE A 312 -21.52 3.89 -11.54
N GLY A 313 -21.04 4.78 -10.66
CA GLY A 313 -20.92 4.57 -9.23
C GLY A 313 -19.64 3.80 -8.84
N SER A 314 -19.13 4.05 -7.63
CA SER A 314 -17.87 3.51 -7.14
C SER A 314 -17.85 1.98 -7.12
N ASP A 315 -18.90 1.35 -6.58
CA ASP A 315 -18.97 -0.12 -6.46
C ASP A 315 -18.81 -0.81 -7.81
N ARG A 316 -19.50 -0.28 -8.84
CA ARG A 316 -19.42 -0.87 -10.17
C ARG A 316 -18.05 -0.72 -10.82
N VAL A 317 -17.38 0.42 -10.58
CA VAL A 317 -16.04 0.69 -11.12
C VAL A 317 -15.00 -0.24 -10.47
N HIS A 318 -15.14 -0.52 -9.18
CA HIS A 318 -14.13 -1.26 -8.42
C HIS A 318 -14.40 -2.77 -8.33
N GLU A 319 -15.64 -3.24 -8.58
CA GLU A 319 -16.03 -4.63 -8.32
C GLU A 319 -16.53 -5.39 -9.55
N ALA A 320 -16.96 -4.68 -10.61
CA ALA A 320 -17.63 -5.33 -11.75
C ALA A 320 -16.68 -5.85 -12.84
N GLY A 321 -15.36 -5.60 -12.74
CA GLY A 321 -14.38 -6.07 -13.72
C GLY A 321 -14.59 -5.48 -15.11
N LEU A 322 -14.74 -4.17 -15.18
CA LEU A 322 -14.92 -3.46 -16.44
C LEU A 322 -13.65 -3.52 -17.30
N LYS A 323 -13.82 -3.53 -18.60
CA LYS A 323 -12.73 -3.29 -19.55
C LYS A 323 -12.91 -1.88 -20.11
N VAL A 324 -11.98 -0.99 -19.73
CA VAL A 324 -12.05 0.43 -20.09
C VAL A 324 -11.00 0.72 -21.16
N TYR A 325 -11.44 0.97 -22.37
CA TYR A 325 -10.57 1.37 -23.47
C TYR A 325 -10.48 2.88 -23.50
N THR A 326 -9.24 3.39 -23.46
CA THR A 326 -8.94 4.81 -23.43
C THR A 326 -8.18 5.26 -24.67
N THR A 327 -8.03 6.56 -24.82
CA THR A 327 -7.27 7.18 -25.91
C THR A 327 -5.79 7.38 -25.59
N LEU A 328 -5.36 7.03 -24.37
CA LEU A 328 -3.98 7.20 -23.93
C LEU A 328 -3.01 6.44 -24.84
N ASP A 329 -1.93 7.11 -25.29
CA ASP A 329 -0.79 6.47 -25.92
C ASP A 329 0.36 6.36 -24.91
N LEU A 330 0.69 5.14 -24.49
CA LEU A 330 1.71 4.90 -23.46
C LEU A 330 3.11 5.36 -23.87
N ASP A 331 3.42 5.37 -25.15
CA ASP A 331 4.75 5.78 -25.60
C ASP A 331 4.84 7.31 -25.60
N LEU A 332 3.76 7.98 -26.04
CA LEU A 332 3.63 9.43 -25.92
C LEU A 332 3.56 9.89 -24.46
N GLN A 333 2.87 9.15 -23.60
CA GLN A 333 2.81 9.42 -22.17
C GLN A 333 4.21 9.41 -21.53
N ARG A 334 5.02 8.39 -21.80
CA ARG A 334 6.41 8.33 -21.31
C ARG A 334 7.25 9.50 -21.82
N ALA A 335 7.09 9.85 -23.09
CA ALA A 335 7.77 11.00 -23.65
C ALA A 335 7.32 12.32 -22.99
N ALA A 336 6.04 12.44 -22.67
CA ALA A 336 5.48 13.60 -21.96
C ALA A 336 6.02 13.73 -20.53
N ASP A 337 6.09 12.62 -19.79
CA ASP A 337 6.68 12.58 -18.44
C ASP A 337 8.13 13.06 -18.46
N HIS A 338 8.94 12.51 -19.37
CA HIS A 338 10.33 12.94 -19.52
C HIS A 338 10.46 14.41 -19.96
N ALA A 339 9.65 14.85 -20.92
CA ALA A 339 9.69 16.23 -21.40
C ALA A 339 9.34 17.24 -20.30
N LEU A 340 8.37 16.91 -19.43
CA LEU A 340 8.03 17.75 -18.29
C LEU A 340 9.20 17.84 -17.30
N LEU A 341 9.79 16.71 -16.91
CA LEU A 341 10.92 16.68 -15.97
C LEU A 341 12.15 17.40 -16.54
N ASP A 342 12.46 17.20 -17.81
CA ASP A 342 13.54 17.91 -18.51
C ASP A 342 13.29 19.42 -18.56
N GLY A 343 12.03 19.80 -18.82
CA GLY A 343 11.60 21.20 -18.81
C GLY A 343 11.75 21.87 -17.44
N LEU A 344 11.31 21.17 -16.38
CA LEU A 344 11.46 21.63 -15.00
C LEU A 344 12.94 21.73 -14.59
N ALA A 345 13.75 20.74 -14.91
CA ALA A 345 15.18 20.75 -14.64
C ALA A 345 15.89 21.92 -15.38
N ALA A 346 15.53 22.15 -16.64
CA ALA A 346 16.07 23.28 -17.41
C ALA A 346 15.62 24.64 -16.83
N TYR A 347 14.36 24.74 -16.38
CA TYR A 347 13.85 25.92 -15.68
C TYR A 347 14.63 26.18 -14.40
N GLU A 348 14.82 25.17 -13.57
CA GLU A 348 15.51 25.30 -12.28
C GLU A 348 16.99 25.67 -12.45
N ARG A 349 17.69 25.08 -13.41
CA ARG A 349 19.08 25.45 -13.72
C ARG A 349 19.21 26.92 -14.13
N ARG A 350 18.25 27.47 -14.91
CA ARG A 350 18.25 28.89 -15.28
C ARG A 350 18.03 29.83 -14.10
N HIS A 351 17.33 29.36 -13.06
CA HIS A 351 17.05 30.15 -11.86
C HIS A 351 18.08 29.98 -10.74
N GLY A 352 19.12 29.16 -10.99
CA GLY A 352 20.24 28.91 -10.09
C GLY A 352 19.93 27.97 -8.92
N TRP A 353 20.98 27.55 -8.28
CA TRP A 353 20.91 26.64 -7.15
C TRP A 353 20.22 27.29 -5.94
N LYS A 354 19.21 26.64 -5.39
CA LYS A 354 18.40 27.11 -4.27
C LYS A 354 18.87 26.57 -2.91
N GLY A 355 19.56 25.44 -2.90
CA GLY A 355 19.85 24.70 -1.68
C GLY A 355 18.57 24.07 -1.08
N HIS A 356 18.40 24.19 0.21
CA HIS A 356 17.24 23.66 0.96
C HIS A 356 17.14 22.13 0.92
N LEU A 357 18.28 21.44 0.96
CA LEU A 357 18.32 19.98 0.96
C LEU A 357 17.91 19.42 2.33
N LEU A 358 17.19 18.29 2.29
CA LEU A 358 16.99 17.47 3.48
C LEU A 358 18.28 16.73 3.80
N ASN A 359 18.76 16.85 5.04
CA ASN A 359 19.91 16.10 5.52
C ASN A 359 19.46 15.05 6.53
N VAL A 360 19.67 13.77 6.21
CA VAL A 360 19.20 12.64 7.02
C VAL A 360 19.89 12.57 8.40
N ILE A 361 21.15 13.02 8.49
CA ILE A 361 21.92 13.04 9.74
C ILE A 361 21.32 14.09 10.67
N SER A 362 21.02 15.28 10.16
CA SER A 362 20.37 16.35 10.92
C SER A 362 18.97 15.94 11.39
N GLY A 363 18.29 15.07 10.63
CA GLY A 363 17.01 14.45 10.98
C GLY A 363 17.13 13.28 11.97
N GLY A 364 18.32 12.94 12.46
CA GLY A 364 18.55 11.86 13.41
C GLY A 364 18.51 10.45 12.80
N SER A 365 18.56 10.34 11.47
CA SER A 365 18.57 9.05 10.76
C SER A 365 20.00 8.61 10.45
N ASP A 366 20.21 7.29 10.40
CA ASP A 366 21.50 6.70 10.01
C ASP A 366 21.61 6.66 8.48
N VAL A 367 22.74 7.16 7.97
CA VAL A 367 23.06 7.16 6.53
C VAL A 367 23.07 5.75 5.95
N GLU A 368 23.52 4.74 6.69
CA GLU A 368 23.65 3.37 6.17
C GLU A 368 22.31 2.68 6.03
N ASN A 369 21.39 2.94 6.95
CA ASN A 369 20.08 2.31 6.99
C ASN A 369 18.97 3.12 6.31
N PHE A 370 19.26 4.34 5.87
CA PHE A 370 18.27 5.19 5.21
C PHE A 370 17.75 4.56 3.92
N ARG A 371 16.45 4.70 3.66
CA ARG A 371 15.76 4.28 2.43
C ARG A 371 14.88 5.42 1.94
N HIS A 372 14.94 5.68 0.64
CA HIS A 372 14.06 6.64 -0.02
C HIS A 372 12.96 5.91 -0.80
N PRO A 373 11.74 6.47 -0.91
CA PRO A 373 10.66 5.86 -1.70
C PRO A 373 11.02 5.55 -3.16
N ASP A 374 11.86 6.38 -3.80
CA ASP A 374 12.30 6.16 -5.18
C ASP A 374 13.13 4.88 -5.37
N TRP A 375 13.63 4.27 -4.29
CA TRP A 375 14.57 3.13 -4.36
C TRP A 375 13.88 1.77 -4.32
N ASN A 376 12.59 1.71 -4.65
CA ASN A 376 11.83 0.45 -4.68
C ASN A 376 12.23 -0.46 -5.85
N ALA A 377 12.88 0.08 -6.87
CA ALA A 377 13.43 -0.64 -8.01
C ALA A 377 14.87 -0.15 -8.29
N PRO A 378 15.71 -0.97 -8.97
CA PRO A 378 17.01 -0.50 -9.44
C PRO A 378 16.85 0.69 -10.37
N ALA A 379 17.66 1.73 -10.15
CA ALA A 379 17.67 2.92 -10.96
C ALA A 379 18.36 2.66 -12.30
N THR A 380 17.84 3.25 -13.37
CA THR A 380 18.33 3.08 -14.74
C THR A 380 18.62 4.44 -15.42
N PRO A 381 19.52 4.50 -16.41
CA PRO A 381 19.76 5.71 -17.17
C PRO A 381 18.48 6.32 -17.75
N GLY A 382 18.39 7.64 -17.78
CA GLY A 382 17.23 8.43 -18.20
C GLY A 382 16.29 8.83 -17.07
N GLN A 383 16.38 8.20 -15.90
CA GLN A 383 15.50 8.50 -14.77
C GLN A 383 15.97 9.72 -13.98
N TYR A 384 14.97 10.41 -13.41
CA TYR A 384 15.13 11.40 -12.36
C TYR A 384 14.86 10.72 -11.01
N VAL A 385 15.79 10.83 -10.06
CA VAL A 385 15.72 10.06 -8.81
C VAL A 385 16.44 10.77 -7.67
N HIS A 386 15.93 10.62 -6.45
CA HIS A 386 16.63 11.09 -5.26
C HIS A 386 17.78 10.16 -4.90
N ALA A 387 18.90 10.72 -4.48
CA ALA A 387 20.08 9.99 -4.05
C ALA A 387 20.59 10.55 -2.72
N LEU A 388 21.21 9.70 -1.91
CA LEU A 388 21.81 10.08 -0.64
C LEU A 388 23.30 10.31 -0.84
N VAL A 389 23.78 11.50 -0.48
CA VAL A 389 25.21 11.84 -0.47
C VAL A 389 25.91 11.08 0.66
N VAL A 390 26.83 10.20 0.30
CA VAL A 390 27.60 9.38 1.24
C VAL A 390 29.03 9.87 1.41
N GLY A 391 29.56 10.63 0.47
CA GLY A 391 30.89 11.23 0.52
C GLY A 391 30.97 12.49 -0.33
N VAL A 392 31.68 13.50 0.19
CA VAL A 392 31.95 14.76 -0.49
C VAL A 392 33.44 15.02 -0.44
N LEU A 393 34.05 15.25 -1.58
CA LEU A 393 35.43 15.71 -1.77
C LEU A 393 35.38 16.95 -2.67
N PRO A 394 36.39 17.83 -2.68
CA PRO A 394 36.34 19.08 -3.42
C PRO A 394 35.86 18.94 -4.88
N TYR A 395 36.28 17.89 -5.57
CA TYR A 395 35.99 17.67 -7.00
C TYR A 395 35.26 16.35 -7.28
N GLN A 396 34.62 15.77 -6.26
CA GLN A 396 33.92 14.51 -6.39
C GLN A 396 32.82 14.39 -5.35
N ILE A 397 31.62 13.97 -5.77
CA ILE A 397 30.53 13.60 -4.91
C ILE A 397 30.26 12.12 -5.13
N THR A 398 30.19 11.36 -4.05
CA THR A 398 29.71 9.99 -4.06
C THR A 398 28.34 9.96 -3.43
N ALA A 399 27.34 9.49 -4.19
CA ALA A 399 25.99 9.30 -3.74
C ALA A 399 25.56 7.84 -3.90
N ARG A 400 24.46 7.44 -3.30
CA ARG A 400 23.87 6.13 -3.49
C ARG A 400 22.36 6.20 -3.73
N ILE A 401 21.88 5.25 -4.54
CA ILE A 401 20.47 4.98 -4.81
C ILE A 401 20.25 3.51 -4.47
N GLY A 402 19.64 3.23 -3.31
CA GLY A 402 19.59 1.87 -2.77
C GLY A 402 20.98 1.28 -2.55
N GLN A 403 21.33 0.25 -3.31
CA GLN A 403 22.67 -0.38 -3.31
C GLN A 403 23.57 0.11 -4.47
N GLN A 404 23.03 0.88 -5.40
CA GLN A 404 23.78 1.39 -6.54
C GLN A 404 24.54 2.66 -6.15
N GLN A 405 25.78 2.77 -6.60
CA GLN A 405 26.62 3.96 -6.39
C GLN A 405 26.52 4.90 -7.58
N VAL A 406 26.56 6.18 -7.28
CA VAL A 406 26.57 7.27 -8.26
C VAL A 406 27.81 8.13 -8.00
N LEU A 407 28.53 8.46 -9.05
CA LEU A 407 29.67 9.38 -9.00
C LEU A 407 29.34 10.64 -9.80
N LEU A 408 29.55 11.80 -9.18
CA LEU A 408 29.43 13.11 -9.81
C LEU A 408 30.79 13.81 -9.81
N THR A 409 31.06 14.51 -10.90
CA THR A 409 32.26 15.31 -11.13
C THR A 409 31.88 16.79 -11.29
N PRO A 410 32.84 17.76 -11.30
CA PRO A 410 32.52 19.17 -11.42
C PRO A 410 31.66 19.55 -12.63
N GLU A 411 31.75 18.79 -13.73
CA GLU A 411 30.93 19.00 -14.92
C GLU A 411 29.43 18.75 -14.64
N ASP A 412 29.13 17.82 -13.73
CA ASP A 412 27.75 17.39 -13.39
C ASP A 412 26.99 18.42 -12.54
N TRP A 413 27.73 19.32 -11.85
CA TRP A 413 27.13 20.39 -11.04
C TRP A 413 27.59 21.82 -11.44
N ALA A 414 28.29 21.97 -12.59
CA ALA A 414 28.81 23.26 -13.03
C ALA A 414 27.75 24.39 -13.07
N TRP A 415 26.52 24.04 -13.37
CA TRP A 415 25.39 24.98 -13.41
C TRP A 415 25.06 25.64 -12.07
N THR A 416 25.46 25.04 -10.94
CA THR A 416 25.23 25.60 -9.61
C THR A 416 26.08 26.83 -9.31
N GLY A 417 27.18 27.02 -10.05
CA GLY A 417 28.15 28.11 -9.87
C GLY A 417 29.20 27.86 -8.81
N PHE A 418 29.11 26.75 -8.04
CA PHE A 418 30.11 26.38 -7.03
C PHE A 418 31.33 25.69 -7.68
N LYS A 419 32.53 26.01 -7.18
CA LYS A 419 33.78 25.44 -7.68
C LYS A 419 34.07 24.08 -7.06
N THR A 420 33.74 23.90 -5.80
CA THR A 420 33.97 22.65 -5.08
C THR A 420 32.63 22.14 -4.48
N ALA A 421 32.52 20.84 -4.37
CA ALA A 421 31.30 20.21 -3.85
C ALA A 421 31.08 20.54 -2.35
N GLU A 422 32.14 20.71 -1.57
CA GLU A 422 32.10 21.02 -0.14
C GLU A 422 31.49 22.40 0.17
N GLU A 423 31.40 23.31 -0.85
CA GLU A 423 30.80 24.63 -0.71
C GLU A 423 29.28 24.56 -0.56
N PHE A 424 28.63 23.48 -1.03
CA PHE A 424 27.17 23.44 -1.11
C PHE A 424 26.52 22.08 -0.74
N LEU A 425 27.31 21.00 -0.61
CA LEU A 425 26.80 19.68 -0.24
C LEU A 425 27.53 19.10 0.95
N HIS A 426 26.79 18.32 1.74
CA HIS A 426 27.30 17.62 2.92
C HIS A 426 26.90 16.16 2.91
N ARG A 427 27.67 15.31 3.59
CA ARG A 427 27.26 13.92 3.81
C ARG A 427 25.89 13.87 4.51
N GLY A 428 25.02 13.04 3.99
CA GLY A 428 23.66 12.89 4.50
C GLY A 428 22.62 13.73 3.74
N ASP A 429 23.04 14.60 2.80
CA ASP A 429 22.10 15.35 1.96
C ASP A 429 21.37 14.43 1.00
N ILE A 430 20.08 14.69 0.78
CA ILE A 430 19.29 14.09 -0.28
C ILE A 430 19.33 15.04 -1.47
N VAL A 431 19.89 14.56 -2.55
CA VAL A 431 20.03 15.30 -3.83
C VAL A 431 19.14 14.69 -4.90
N TYR A 432 18.70 15.49 -5.85
CA TYR A 432 17.94 15.04 -7.01
C TYR A 432 18.88 14.91 -8.22
N LEU A 433 18.84 13.76 -8.88
CA LEU A 433 19.77 13.42 -9.96
C LEU A 433 19.02 13.02 -11.23
N HIS A 434 19.54 13.44 -12.38
CA HIS A 434 19.21 12.88 -13.68
C HIS A 434 20.28 11.86 -14.07
N LEU A 435 19.93 10.59 -14.18
CA LEU A 435 20.85 9.52 -14.54
C LEU A 435 21.17 9.55 -16.03
N THR A 436 22.43 9.80 -16.38
CA THR A 436 22.87 10.01 -17.77
C THR A 436 23.50 8.76 -18.39
N GLY A 437 23.92 7.80 -17.59
CA GLY A 437 24.57 6.59 -18.07
C GLY A 437 24.97 5.62 -16.96
N GLN A 438 25.66 4.54 -17.36
CA GLN A 438 26.19 3.55 -16.44
C GLN A 438 27.53 3.01 -16.96
N ASP A 439 28.51 2.93 -16.06
CA ASP A 439 29.83 2.34 -16.29
C ASP A 439 30.01 1.14 -15.34
N GLY A 440 29.84 -0.07 -15.84
CA GLY A 440 29.86 -1.27 -15.00
C GLY A 440 28.77 -1.21 -13.93
N SER A 441 29.14 -1.18 -12.65
CA SER A 441 28.21 -1.06 -11.52
C SER A 441 27.97 0.40 -11.07
N LEU A 442 28.69 1.37 -11.66
CA LEU A 442 28.63 2.76 -11.27
C LEU A 442 27.68 3.54 -12.19
N LEU A 443 26.71 4.24 -11.61
CA LEU A 443 25.83 5.13 -12.35
C LEU A 443 26.49 6.49 -12.54
N ARG A 444 26.28 7.07 -13.73
CA ARG A 444 26.60 8.46 -14.03
C ARG A 444 25.36 9.31 -13.96
N ALA A 445 25.48 10.51 -13.45
CA ALA A 445 24.33 11.39 -13.28
C ALA A 445 24.74 12.85 -13.39
N ARG A 446 23.79 13.71 -13.70
CA ARG A 446 23.90 15.16 -13.54
C ARG A 446 23.11 15.57 -12.29
N LEU A 447 23.68 16.48 -11.51
CA LEU A 447 22.98 17.07 -10.38
C LEU A 447 21.85 17.96 -10.89
N GLU A 448 20.69 17.76 -10.35
CA GLU A 448 19.50 18.57 -10.54
C GLU A 448 18.99 19.05 -9.18
N GLN A 449 17.91 19.81 -9.15
CA GLN A 449 17.25 20.15 -7.89
C GLN A 449 15.74 19.96 -8.00
N ASP A 450 15.12 19.72 -6.86
CA ASP A 450 13.69 19.78 -6.67
C ASP A 450 13.38 20.91 -5.68
N SER A 451 13.15 22.11 -6.22
CA SER A 451 12.87 23.32 -5.41
C SER A 451 11.37 23.56 -5.22
N GLY A 452 10.53 22.58 -5.58
CA GLY A 452 9.07 22.70 -5.56
C GLY A 452 8.48 23.37 -6.80
N ALA A 453 9.30 23.55 -7.88
CA ALA A 453 8.76 23.98 -9.16
C ALA A 453 7.89 22.87 -9.75
N GLU A 454 6.71 23.24 -10.23
CA GLU A 454 5.70 22.36 -10.77
C GLU A 454 5.30 22.75 -12.18
N GLY A 455 4.83 21.80 -12.96
CA GLY A 455 4.32 22.01 -14.31
C GLY A 455 3.31 20.94 -14.68
N SER A 456 2.72 21.06 -15.86
CA SER A 456 1.85 20.05 -16.45
C SER A 456 2.05 19.99 -17.95
N LEU A 457 1.70 18.83 -18.54
CA LEU A 457 1.71 18.63 -19.98
C LEU A 457 0.45 17.87 -20.39
N LEU A 458 -0.22 18.37 -21.42
CA LEU A 458 -1.39 17.74 -22.03
C LEU A 458 -1.16 17.65 -23.54
N ALA A 459 -1.29 16.45 -24.10
CA ALA A 459 -1.26 16.21 -25.55
C ALA A 459 -2.63 15.77 -26.03
N LEU A 460 -3.15 16.47 -27.04
CA LEU A 460 -4.45 16.24 -27.65
C LEU A 460 -4.33 15.94 -29.13
N ASP A 461 -5.16 15.04 -29.64
CA ASP A 461 -5.43 14.95 -31.06
C ASP A 461 -6.35 16.09 -31.48
N ASN A 462 -5.90 16.96 -32.35
CA ASN A 462 -6.67 18.15 -32.78
C ASN A 462 -7.89 17.81 -33.62
N ALA A 463 -7.95 16.64 -34.23
CA ALA A 463 -9.07 16.24 -35.09
C ALA A 463 -10.22 15.63 -34.26
N THR A 464 -9.91 14.90 -33.20
CA THR A 464 -10.88 14.16 -32.39
C THR A 464 -11.12 14.77 -31.01
N GLY A 465 -10.14 15.52 -30.47
CA GLY A 465 -10.12 16.01 -29.09
C GLY A 465 -9.64 14.95 -28.09
N ASP A 466 -9.16 13.81 -28.56
CA ASP A 466 -8.70 12.72 -27.72
C ASP A 466 -7.48 13.13 -26.90
N VAL A 467 -7.46 12.79 -25.62
CA VAL A 467 -6.30 12.96 -24.75
C VAL A 467 -5.34 11.79 -24.98
N LEU A 468 -4.17 12.10 -25.55
CA LEU A 468 -3.13 11.11 -25.87
C LEU A 468 -2.09 10.96 -24.76
N ALA A 469 -1.81 12.04 -24.03
CA ALA A 469 -0.96 12.02 -22.84
C ALA A 469 -1.36 13.11 -21.85
N LEU A 470 -1.21 12.84 -20.56
CA LEU A 470 -1.54 13.78 -19.48
C LEU A 470 -0.57 13.60 -18.31
N VAL A 471 0.14 14.68 -17.97
CA VAL A 471 1.05 14.76 -16.83
C VAL A 471 0.63 15.97 -15.99
N GLY A 472 0.11 15.74 -14.79
CA GLY A 472 -0.46 16.78 -13.95
C GLY A 472 0.51 17.46 -12.98
N GLY A 473 1.75 16.96 -12.87
CA GLY A 473 2.73 17.48 -11.91
C GLY A 473 4.09 16.78 -12.03
N ARG A 474 5.04 17.17 -11.18
CA ARG A 474 6.36 16.55 -11.10
C ARG A 474 6.30 15.13 -10.55
N ASP A 475 5.57 14.93 -9.46
CA ASP A 475 5.44 13.66 -8.76
C ASP A 475 4.02 13.49 -8.20
N PHE A 476 3.32 12.46 -8.68
CA PHE A 476 1.96 12.13 -8.27
C PHE A 476 1.85 11.75 -6.78
N TYR A 477 2.87 11.09 -6.25
CA TYR A 477 2.85 10.64 -4.84
C TYR A 477 3.07 11.79 -3.85
N LEU A 478 3.75 12.85 -4.28
CA LEU A 478 3.89 14.08 -3.50
C LEU A 478 2.69 15.01 -3.67
N SER A 479 2.11 15.08 -4.87
CA SER A 479 0.95 15.93 -5.16
C SER A 479 0.05 15.29 -6.21
N GLN A 480 -1.16 14.88 -5.78
CA GLN A 480 -2.18 14.34 -6.68
C GLN A 480 -2.96 15.43 -7.43
N PHE A 481 -2.70 16.70 -7.13
CA PHE A 481 -3.35 17.82 -7.80
C PHE A 481 -2.94 17.86 -9.27
N ASP A 482 -3.91 17.66 -10.16
CA ASP A 482 -3.70 17.71 -11.61
C ASP A 482 -3.71 19.15 -12.11
N ARG A 483 -2.55 19.66 -12.44
CA ARG A 483 -2.40 21.05 -12.91
C ARG A 483 -2.88 21.25 -14.34
N ALA A 484 -3.08 20.16 -15.08
CA ALA A 484 -3.62 20.24 -16.45
C ALA A 484 -5.15 20.42 -16.45
N THR A 485 -5.86 19.80 -15.48
CA THR A 485 -7.33 19.77 -15.45
C THR A 485 -7.95 20.55 -14.29
N GLN A 486 -7.23 20.74 -13.17
CA GLN A 486 -7.76 21.33 -11.94
C GLN A 486 -7.21 22.73 -11.64
N ALA A 487 -6.08 23.13 -12.24
CA ALA A 487 -5.50 24.43 -11.98
C ALA A 487 -6.27 25.54 -12.69
N GLU A 488 -7.00 26.31 -11.91
CA GLU A 488 -7.64 27.54 -12.41
C GLU A 488 -6.59 28.64 -12.57
N ARG A 489 -6.11 28.84 -13.80
CA ARG A 489 -5.12 29.83 -14.15
C ARG A 489 -5.67 30.83 -15.15
N GLN A 490 -5.17 32.06 -15.08
CA GLN A 490 -5.49 33.08 -16.06
C GLN A 490 -5.08 32.62 -17.46
N THR A 491 -6.04 32.58 -18.38
CA THR A 491 -5.79 32.17 -19.77
C THR A 491 -4.89 33.15 -20.51
N GLY A 492 -4.88 34.41 -20.08
CA GLY A 492 -4.09 35.47 -20.69
C GLY A 492 -4.43 35.64 -22.18
N SER A 493 -3.41 35.81 -23.01
CA SER A 493 -3.58 36.00 -24.47
C SER A 493 -4.11 34.77 -25.20
N SER A 494 -4.14 33.61 -24.59
CA SER A 494 -4.79 32.42 -25.16
C SER A 494 -6.32 32.57 -25.32
N PHE A 495 -6.92 33.59 -24.67
CA PHE A 495 -8.32 33.92 -24.84
C PHE A 495 -8.60 34.76 -26.12
N LYS A 496 -7.58 35.43 -26.66
CA LYS A 496 -7.76 36.31 -27.84
C LYS A 496 -8.31 35.61 -29.08
N PRO A 497 -7.90 34.37 -29.41
CA PRO A 497 -8.52 33.64 -30.53
C PRO A 497 -10.04 33.63 -30.50
N TYR A 498 -10.66 33.42 -29.34
CA TYR A 498 -12.12 33.43 -29.20
C TYR A 498 -12.73 34.80 -29.51
N VAL A 499 -12.10 35.89 -29.11
CA VAL A 499 -12.51 37.27 -29.42
C VAL A 499 -12.45 37.52 -30.90
N TYR A 500 -11.34 37.13 -31.56
CA TYR A 500 -11.18 37.34 -33.01
C TYR A 500 -12.07 36.42 -33.85
N THR A 501 -12.27 35.15 -33.40
CA THR A 501 -13.22 34.25 -34.04
C THR A 501 -14.63 34.79 -33.98
N ALA A 502 -15.12 35.21 -32.83
CA ALA A 502 -16.44 35.82 -32.69
C ALA A 502 -16.58 37.08 -33.55
N ALA A 503 -15.50 37.88 -33.70
CA ALA A 503 -15.54 39.04 -34.57
C ALA A 503 -15.62 38.65 -36.06
N VAL A 504 -14.91 37.63 -36.51
CA VAL A 504 -14.94 37.13 -37.88
C VAL A 504 -16.33 36.53 -38.19
N GLU A 505 -16.94 35.80 -37.28
CA GLU A 505 -18.30 35.29 -37.38
C GLU A 505 -19.34 36.43 -37.55
N GLU A 506 -19.09 37.60 -36.96
CA GLU A 506 -19.88 38.82 -37.12
C GLU A 506 -19.48 39.65 -38.35
N GLY A 507 -18.61 39.12 -39.22
CA GLY A 507 -18.26 39.70 -40.51
C GLY A 507 -17.03 40.60 -40.48
N ALA A 508 -16.24 40.64 -39.42
CA ALA A 508 -14.96 41.37 -39.38
C ALA A 508 -13.95 40.71 -40.35
N ARG A 509 -13.12 41.52 -40.99
CA ARG A 509 -12.12 41.05 -41.97
C ARG A 509 -10.70 41.24 -41.40
N PRO A 510 -9.75 40.38 -41.72
CA PRO A 510 -8.37 40.48 -41.26
C PRO A 510 -7.68 41.82 -41.57
N GLU A 511 -8.05 42.44 -42.69
CA GLU A 511 -7.46 43.71 -43.18
C GLU A 511 -8.12 44.94 -42.54
N GLU A 512 -9.26 44.76 -41.84
CA GLU A 512 -9.98 45.84 -41.17
C GLU A 512 -9.08 46.53 -40.16
N LYS A 513 -9.20 47.88 -40.08
CA LYS A 513 -8.37 48.68 -39.19
C LYS A 513 -9.02 48.81 -37.82
N ILE A 514 -8.16 48.68 -36.80
CA ILE A 514 -8.49 48.88 -35.38
C ILE A 514 -7.44 49.78 -34.74
N LEU A 515 -7.86 50.52 -33.74
CA LEU A 515 -6.97 51.46 -33.04
C LEU A 515 -6.27 50.77 -31.86
N ASP A 516 -4.95 50.80 -31.91
CA ASP A 516 -4.02 50.42 -30.84
C ASP A 516 -3.49 51.71 -30.16
N LEU A 517 -4.35 52.34 -29.40
CA LEU A 517 -4.06 53.59 -28.62
C LEU A 517 -4.63 53.45 -27.24
N PRO A 518 -4.05 54.16 -26.24
CA PRO A 518 -4.58 54.15 -24.88
C PRO A 518 -6.11 54.31 -24.85
N ALA A 519 -6.78 53.46 -24.11
CA ALA A 519 -8.25 53.51 -23.99
C ALA A 519 -8.66 52.97 -22.61
N SER A 520 -9.77 53.51 -22.13
CA SER A 520 -10.43 53.03 -20.91
C SER A 520 -11.81 52.48 -21.26
N PHE A 521 -12.19 51.40 -20.67
CA PHE A 521 -13.45 50.64 -20.85
C PHE A 521 -14.13 50.59 -19.47
N GLY A 522 -14.93 51.61 -19.15
CA GLY A 522 -15.42 51.80 -17.80
C GLY A 522 -14.29 52.07 -16.80
N SER A 523 -14.16 51.24 -15.79
CA SER A 523 -13.07 51.30 -14.81
C SER A 523 -11.80 50.51 -15.24
N TYR A 524 -11.83 49.81 -16.37
CA TYR A 524 -10.73 48.97 -16.85
C TYR A 524 -9.91 49.74 -17.90
N THR A 525 -8.60 49.85 -17.66
CA THR A 525 -7.64 50.48 -18.59
C THR A 525 -6.54 49.48 -18.93
N PRO A 526 -6.69 48.75 -20.05
CA PRO A 526 -5.67 47.82 -20.48
C PRO A 526 -4.41 48.52 -20.99
N HIS A 527 -3.27 47.84 -20.80
CA HIS A 527 -1.99 48.26 -21.35
C HIS A 527 -1.42 47.12 -22.21
N ASP A 528 -0.71 47.48 -23.28
CA ASP A 528 0.07 46.50 -24.04
C ASP A 528 1.37 46.16 -23.31
N TYR A 529 1.80 44.91 -23.42
CA TYR A 529 2.95 44.38 -22.68
C TYR A 529 4.23 45.16 -22.93
N GLU A 530 4.46 45.61 -24.17
CA GLU A 530 5.65 46.35 -24.57
C GLU A 530 5.59 47.85 -24.19
N GLY A 531 4.50 48.35 -23.69
CA GLY A 531 4.33 49.76 -23.30
C GLY A 531 4.34 50.75 -24.47
N ASN A 532 4.25 50.28 -25.70
CA ASN A 532 4.16 51.09 -26.91
C ASN A 532 2.78 50.93 -27.57
N TYR A 533 2.46 51.84 -28.49
CA TYR A 533 1.19 51.85 -29.22
C TYR A 533 1.48 52.01 -30.73
N LEU A 534 0.80 51.18 -31.55
CA LEU A 534 1.06 51.11 -32.98
C LEU A 534 0.09 51.97 -33.82
N GLY A 535 -0.87 52.66 -33.18
CA GLY A 535 -1.85 53.49 -33.87
C GLY A 535 -2.93 52.67 -34.60
N SER A 536 -3.18 52.99 -35.87
CA SER A 536 -4.19 52.29 -36.70
C SER A 536 -3.55 51.08 -37.40
N ILE A 537 -3.82 49.88 -36.93
CA ILE A 537 -3.29 48.62 -37.47
C ILE A 537 -4.39 47.69 -37.98
N SER A 538 -4.05 46.66 -38.74
CA SER A 538 -5.03 45.65 -39.16
C SER A 538 -5.40 44.70 -38.03
N LEU A 539 -6.57 44.06 -38.07
CA LEU A 539 -6.93 43.01 -37.11
C LEU A 539 -5.94 41.87 -37.17
N LEU A 540 -5.41 41.51 -38.35
CA LEU A 540 -4.39 40.50 -38.49
C LEU A 540 -3.10 40.86 -37.73
N THR A 541 -2.63 42.10 -37.89
CA THR A 541 -1.44 42.60 -37.14
C THR A 541 -1.73 42.62 -35.63
N ALA A 542 -2.89 43.14 -35.22
CA ALA A 542 -3.25 43.19 -33.82
C ALA A 542 -3.32 41.81 -33.17
N PHE A 543 -3.79 40.78 -33.89
CA PHE A 543 -3.82 39.40 -33.44
C PHE A 543 -2.41 38.77 -33.41
N ALA A 544 -1.63 38.93 -34.51
CA ALA A 544 -0.30 38.35 -34.61
C ALA A 544 0.65 38.89 -33.54
N ASP A 545 0.58 40.19 -33.27
CA ASP A 545 1.41 40.87 -32.24
C ASP A 545 0.77 40.79 -30.85
N SER A 546 -0.34 40.07 -30.73
CA SER A 546 -1.04 39.83 -29.44
C SER A 546 -1.35 41.14 -28.68
N ARG A 547 -1.80 42.20 -29.38
CA ARG A 547 -2.10 43.52 -28.78
C ARG A 547 -3.33 43.44 -27.88
N ASN A 548 -3.24 44.02 -26.67
CA ASN A 548 -4.30 43.94 -25.66
C ASN A 548 -5.45 44.92 -25.95
N ILE A 549 -5.14 46.17 -26.25
CA ILE A 549 -6.15 47.19 -26.48
C ILE A 549 -7.03 46.90 -27.67
N PRO A 550 -6.50 46.53 -28.85
CA PRO A 550 -7.30 46.07 -29.97
C PRO A 550 -8.23 44.90 -29.63
N ALA A 551 -7.73 43.90 -28.88
CA ALA A 551 -8.54 42.75 -28.48
C ALA A 551 -9.74 43.18 -27.60
N VAL A 552 -9.55 44.08 -26.62
CA VAL A 552 -10.62 44.59 -25.77
C VAL A 552 -11.61 45.40 -26.58
N ARG A 553 -11.14 46.29 -27.48
CA ARG A 553 -12.02 47.06 -28.37
C ARG A 553 -12.88 46.15 -29.27
N LEU A 554 -12.25 45.05 -29.74
CA LEU A 554 -12.94 44.10 -30.58
C LEU A 554 -14.02 43.32 -29.80
N ALA A 555 -13.67 42.89 -28.57
CA ALA A 555 -14.59 42.22 -27.67
C ALA A 555 -15.79 43.10 -27.29
N GLU A 556 -15.55 44.39 -27.03
CA GLU A 556 -16.62 45.36 -26.76
C GLU A 556 -17.54 45.55 -27.98
N ARG A 557 -16.97 45.67 -29.18
CA ARG A 557 -17.72 45.80 -30.43
C ARG A 557 -18.60 44.60 -30.72
N VAL A 558 -18.10 43.38 -30.54
CA VAL A 558 -18.80 42.11 -30.78
C VAL A 558 -19.84 41.83 -29.69
N GLY A 559 -19.52 42.22 -28.47
CA GLY A 559 -20.26 41.93 -27.25
C GLY A 559 -19.79 40.67 -26.56
N MET A 560 -19.50 40.78 -25.25
CA MET A 560 -18.94 39.67 -24.45
C MET A 560 -19.79 38.38 -24.48
N HIS A 561 -21.12 38.47 -24.60
CA HIS A 561 -21.97 37.29 -24.65
C HIS A 561 -21.71 36.41 -25.87
N LYS A 562 -21.35 37.01 -27.03
CA LYS A 562 -20.98 36.26 -28.25
C LYS A 562 -19.56 35.66 -28.10
N VAL A 563 -18.63 36.42 -27.53
CA VAL A 563 -17.28 35.93 -27.24
C VAL A 563 -17.35 34.71 -26.32
N ILE A 564 -18.17 34.77 -25.25
CA ILE A 564 -18.35 33.62 -24.34
C ILE A 564 -19.00 32.43 -25.03
N ALA A 565 -19.98 32.69 -25.95
CA ALA A 565 -20.61 31.62 -26.68
C ALA A 565 -19.66 30.92 -27.69
N THR A 566 -18.63 31.65 -28.18
CA THR A 566 -17.58 31.10 -29.04
C THR A 566 -16.54 30.33 -28.25
N ALA A 567 -16.26 30.72 -26.98
CA ALA A 567 -15.32 30.05 -26.09
C ALA A 567 -15.90 28.76 -25.47
#